data_0b702a45efb2a2844bea2f9691aa7222
#
_entry.id   0b702a45efb2a2844bea2f9691aa7222
#
_cell.length_a   1.000
_cell.length_b   1.000
_cell.length_c   1.000
_cell.angle_alpha   90.00
_cell.angle_beta   90.00
_cell.angle_gamma   90.00
#
_symmetry.space_group_name_H-M   'P 1'
#
loop_
_entity.id
_entity.type
_entity.pdbx_description
1 polymer ?
#
loop_
_entity_poly.entity_id
_entity_poly.type
_entity_poly.pdbx_seq_one_letter_code
_entity_poly.pdbx_strand_id
1 'polypeptide(L)'
;MAEQQNNQPQSGKQEQDINQLLKVRREKLAALQEAGKDPFQLTKYDVTAHSRDIKENYDQMEGQTVSIAGRIMQKRVMGKASFCNVQDLKGNIQCYVARDDIGEESYADFKKYDVGDIVGVVGKVFTTKTGEISVHASEVTLLSKSLQILPEKYHGLTNTDIRYRQRYTDLIMNEEVRETFVKRSKIISSIRRFLDDQGFMEVETPMLVSNAGGAAARPFETHYNALDEDVKLRISLELYLKRLIVGGLERVYEIGRVFRNEGLDTRHNPEFTLMELYQAYTDYNGMMDLTENMFRHVAQEVCGTTTVPYGEYMIDLGKPFERLTMIDAVKKYTGIDFDEVQGTAAAKKLADEKDVHYEERHTKGDILNLFFEEFVEEHLVQPTFIMDHPVEISPLTKRKPDKPDYVERFELFITGREMCNAYSELNDPIDQRERFKAQEAALAAGDEEANTTDEDFMNALEIGMPPTGGIGYGIDRLVMLLTNSPAIRDVLLFPTMKSLN
;
A
#
# COMPACT_ATOMS: atom_id res chain seq x y z
N MET A 1 5.87 -48.24 -28.48
CA MET A 1 6.28 -48.61 -27.11
C MET A 1 7.32 -47.61 -26.68
N ALA A 2 6.95 -46.64 -25.89
CA ALA A 2 7.84 -45.69 -25.26
C ALA A 2 7.38 -45.57 -23.79
N GLU A 3 8.31 -45.85 -22.90
CA GLU A 3 8.13 -46.03 -21.47
C GLU A 3 7.56 -44.77 -20.79
N GLN A 4 6.45 -44.95 -20.11
CA GLN A 4 5.99 -44.04 -19.08
C GLN A 4 6.91 -44.21 -17.86
N GLN A 5 7.81 -43.28 -17.62
CA GLN A 5 8.53 -43.15 -16.36
C GLN A 5 7.60 -42.58 -15.29
N ASN A 6 7.36 -43.43 -14.33
CA ASN A 6 6.56 -43.26 -13.12
C ASN A 6 7.26 -42.27 -12.15
N ASN A 7 6.79 -41.04 -12.07
CA ASN A 7 7.32 -39.96 -11.18
C ASN A 7 6.45 -39.81 -9.95
N GLN A 8 6.31 -40.87 -9.12
CA GLN A 8 5.64 -40.79 -7.82
C GLN A 8 6.36 -41.66 -6.76
N PRO A 9 7.48 -41.19 -6.19
CA PRO A 9 7.74 -41.44 -4.77
C PRO A 9 8.40 -40.27 -4.00
N GLN A 10 8.72 -39.11 -4.59
CA GLN A 10 9.47 -38.08 -3.87
C GLN A 10 8.59 -37.22 -2.92
N SER A 11 7.32 -36.97 -3.23
CA SER A 11 6.45 -36.14 -2.38
C SER A 11 6.10 -36.78 -1.03
N GLY A 12 5.79 -38.08 -1.02
CA GLY A 12 5.41 -38.78 0.20
C GLY A 12 6.56 -38.94 1.22
N LYS A 13 7.81 -39.05 0.75
CA LYS A 13 8.98 -39.13 1.62
C LYS A 13 9.32 -37.78 2.26
N GLN A 14 9.22 -36.70 1.48
CA GLN A 14 9.40 -35.33 1.99
C GLN A 14 8.35 -34.96 3.03
N GLU A 15 7.09 -35.35 2.83
CA GLU A 15 5.99 -35.09 3.77
C GLU A 15 6.14 -35.86 5.09
N GLN A 16 6.62 -37.14 5.02
CA GLN A 16 6.95 -37.92 6.20
C GLN A 16 8.13 -37.34 6.98
N ASP A 17 9.17 -36.90 6.30
CA ASP A 17 10.33 -36.25 6.93
C ASP A 17 9.95 -34.92 7.62
N ILE A 18 9.08 -34.12 7.02
CA ILE A 18 8.56 -32.88 7.62
C ILE A 18 7.75 -33.20 8.89
N ASN A 19 6.82 -34.15 8.82
CA ASN A 19 6.00 -34.55 9.96
C ASN A 19 6.87 -35.07 11.12
N GLN A 20 7.94 -35.80 10.83
CA GLN A 20 8.90 -36.23 11.85
C GLN A 20 9.63 -35.07 12.51
N LEU A 21 10.06 -34.06 11.75
CA LEU A 21 10.73 -32.88 12.28
C LEU A 21 9.78 -32.03 13.15
N LEU A 22 8.52 -31.87 12.75
CA LEU A 22 7.50 -31.18 13.55
C LEU A 22 7.24 -31.91 14.88
N LYS A 23 7.22 -33.24 14.87
CA LYS A 23 7.10 -34.06 16.08
C LYS A 23 8.28 -33.84 17.03
N VAL A 24 9.50 -33.91 16.51
CA VAL A 24 10.73 -33.68 17.30
C VAL A 24 10.74 -32.29 17.95
N ARG A 25 10.25 -31.25 17.28
CA ARG A 25 10.16 -29.90 17.87
C ARG A 25 9.19 -29.85 19.04
N ARG A 26 8.04 -30.55 18.94
CA ARG A 26 7.06 -30.65 20.05
C ARG A 26 7.63 -31.46 21.22
N GLU A 27 8.35 -32.54 20.97
CA GLU A 27 9.02 -33.33 22.00
C GLU A 27 10.08 -32.49 22.74
N LYS A 28 10.86 -31.67 22.04
CA LYS A 28 11.81 -30.74 22.62
C LYS A 28 11.12 -29.69 23.52
N LEU A 29 9.97 -29.15 23.09
CA LEU A 29 9.18 -28.25 23.93
C LEU A 29 8.68 -28.94 25.20
N ALA A 30 8.09 -30.13 25.07
CA ALA A 30 7.62 -30.89 26.22
C ALA A 30 8.73 -31.17 27.25
N ALA A 31 9.92 -31.55 26.76
CA ALA A 31 11.09 -31.74 27.64
C ALA A 31 11.54 -30.46 28.36
N LEU A 32 11.43 -29.28 27.71
CA LEU A 32 11.71 -27.99 28.35
C LEU A 32 10.65 -27.68 29.43
N GLN A 33 9.40 -27.94 29.15
CA GLN A 33 8.28 -27.73 30.09
C GLN A 33 8.40 -28.64 31.32
N GLU A 34 8.71 -29.91 31.13
CA GLU A 34 8.96 -30.88 32.23
C GLU A 34 10.17 -30.48 33.11
N ALA A 35 11.20 -29.86 32.48
CA ALA A 35 12.38 -29.33 33.17
C ALA A 35 12.13 -27.98 33.87
N GLY A 36 10.92 -27.42 33.83
CA GLY A 36 10.60 -26.09 34.37
C GLY A 36 11.22 -24.91 33.59
N LYS A 37 11.62 -25.13 32.32
CA LYS A 37 12.23 -24.15 31.42
C LYS A 37 11.29 -23.79 30.25
N ASP A 38 10.01 -23.70 30.53
CA ASP A 38 8.99 -23.38 29.50
C ASP A 38 9.19 -21.95 29.00
N PRO A 39 9.58 -21.74 27.70
CA PRO A 39 9.80 -20.40 27.18
C PRO A 39 8.52 -19.57 27.13
N PHE A 40 7.34 -20.19 27.09
CA PHE A 40 6.06 -19.49 27.02
C PHE A 40 5.60 -18.91 28.36
N GLN A 41 6.30 -19.18 29.45
CA GLN A 41 6.08 -18.51 30.73
C GLN A 41 6.78 -17.16 30.84
N LEU A 42 7.73 -16.85 29.93
CA LEU A 42 8.41 -15.57 29.90
C LEU A 42 7.50 -14.50 29.30
N THR A 43 7.22 -13.45 30.07
CA THR A 43 6.31 -12.37 29.67
C THR A 43 7.06 -11.10 29.23
N LYS A 44 8.37 -11.00 29.55
CA LYS A 44 9.19 -9.82 29.25
C LYS A 44 10.64 -10.23 29.01
N TYR A 45 11.30 -9.50 28.12
CA TYR A 45 12.75 -9.54 27.92
C TYR A 45 13.23 -8.13 27.58
N ASP A 46 14.30 -7.67 28.26
CA ASP A 46 14.81 -6.31 28.08
C ASP A 46 15.85 -6.27 26.96
N VAL A 47 15.54 -5.56 25.87
CA VAL A 47 16.41 -5.34 24.72
C VAL A 47 17.06 -3.96 24.81
N THR A 48 18.39 -3.90 24.74
CA THR A 48 19.15 -2.63 24.83
C THR A 48 19.71 -2.17 23.47
N ALA A 49 19.82 -3.06 22.50
CA ALA A 49 20.39 -2.75 21.18
C ALA A 49 19.80 -3.65 20.08
N HIS A 50 19.85 -3.16 18.84
CA HIS A 50 19.48 -3.93 17.64
C HIS A 50 20.70 -4.16 16.75
N SER A 51 20.61 -5.15 15.88
CA SER A 51 21.69 -5.63 15.02
C SER A 51 22.36 -4.52 14.18
N ARG A 52 21.57 -3.66 13.52
CA ARG A 52 22.10 -2.56 12.69
C ARG A 52 22.74 -1.48 13.54
N ASP A 53 22.15 -1.13 14.67
CA ASP A 53 22.70 -0.09 15.56
C ASP A 53 24.09 -0.49 16.07
N ILE A 54 24.26 -1.78 16.40
CA ILE A 54 25.56 -2.32 16.83
C ILE A 54 26.59 -2.25 15.69
N LYS A 55 26.19 -2.61 14.46
CA LYS A 55 27.10 -2.61 13.31
C LYS A 55 27.50 -1.21 12.87
N GLU A 56 26.55 -0.28 12.83
CA GLU A 56 26.79 1.12 12.43
C GLU A 56 27.57 1.93 13.46
N ASN A 57 27.42 1.59 14.75
CA ASN A 57 28.12 2.29 15.85
C ASN A 57 29.18 1.43 16.51
N TYR A 58 29.78 0.50 15.77
CA TYR A 58 30.71 -0.47 16.31
C TYR A 58 31.82 0.16 17.13
N ASP A 59 32.50 1.20 16.66
CA ASP A 59 33.63 1.86 17.32
C ASP A 59 33.27 2.37 18.72
N GLN A 60 32.01 2.72 18.95
CA GLN A 60 31.50 3.18 20.24
C GLN A 60 31.03 2.03 21.12
N MET A 61 30.61 0.92 20.50
CA MET A 61 29.99 -0.22 21.18
C MET A 61 30.94 -1.40 21.43
N GLU A 62 32.12 -1.39 20.86
CA GLU A 62 33.10 -2.46 21.07
C GLU A 62 33.38 -2.68 22.57
N GLY A 63 33.31 -3.92 23.01
CA GLY A 63 33.49 -4.32 24.41
C GLY A 63 32.30 -3.99 25.33
N GLN A 64 31.32 -3.23 24.89
CA GLN A 64 30.11 -2.97 25.68
C GLN A 64 29.22 -4.21 25.76
N THR A 65 28.56 -4.37 26.91
CA THR A 65 27.56 -5.42 27.11
C THR A 65 26.21 -4.93 26.57
N VAL A 66 25.64 -5.72 25.69
CA VAL A 66 24.32 -5.49 25.07
C VAL A 66 23.41 -6.65 25.36
N SER A 67 22.10 -6.39 25.34
CA SER A 67 21.03 -7.39 25.32
C SER A 67 20.28 -7.24 24.00
N ILE A 68 20.27 -8.29 23.20
CA ILE A 68 19.57 -8.36 21.92
C ILE A 68 18.53 -9.48 21.96
N ALA A 69 17.48 -9.37 21.17
CA ALA A 69 16.52 -10.45 20.98
C ALA A 69 16.14 -10.58 19.52
N GLY A 70 15.90 -11.82 19.08
CA GLY A 70 15.49 -12.08 17.69
C GLY A 70 15.39 -13.56 17.36
N ARG A 71 15.17 -13.84 16.10
CA ARG A 71 14.98 -15.19 15.58
C ARG A 71 16.30 -15.79 15.14
N ILE A 72 16.57 -17.05 15.53
CA ILE A 72 17.70 -17.82 15.01
C ILE A 72 17.45 -18.15 13.54
N MET A 73 18.23 -17.57 12.65
CA MET A 73 18.14 -17.83 11.20
C MET A 73 19.16 -18.85 10.71
N GLN A 74 20.27 -18.98 11.44
CA GLN A 74 21.32 -19.98 11.18
C GLN A 74 21.96 -20.36 12.50
N LYS A 75 22.37 -21.62 12.61
CA LYS A 75 23.11 -22.13 13.75
C LYS A 75 24.16 -23.15 13.32
N ARG A 76 25.38 -23.00 13.81
CA ARG A 76 26.50 -23.91 13.56
C ARG A 76 27.17 -24.28 14.88
N VAL A 77 27.07 -25.55 15.25
CA VAL A 77 27.67 -26.11 16.47
C VAL A 77 29.03 -26.70 16.13
N MET A 78 30.08 -26.27 16.89
CA MET A 78 31.45 -26.71 16.70
C MET A 78 32.04 -27.15 18.05
N GLY A 79 31.59 -28.30 18.55
CA GLY A 79 32.09 -28.87 19.82
C GLY A 79 31.67 -28.03 21.04
N LYS A 80 32.63 -27.29 21.63
CA LYS A 80 32.42 -26.46 22.82
C LYS A 80 31.98 -25.01 22.52
N ALA A 81 31.98 -24.65 21.27
CA ALA A 81 31.53 -23.32 20.80
C ALA A 81 30.54 -23.44 19.66
N SER A 82 29.77 -22.42 19.46
CA SER A 82 28.76 -22.33 18.40
C SER A 82 28.68 -20.91 17.88
N PHE A 83 28.21 -20.78 16.63
CA PHE A 83 27.77 -19.53 16.08
C PHE A 83 26.30 -19.63 15.72
N CYS A 84 25.53 -18.58 15.95
CA CYS A 84 24.19 -18.42 15.40
C CYS A 84 24.01 -17.01 14.87
N ASN A 85 23.16 -16.84 13.84
CA ASN A 85 22.71 -15.55 13.38
C ASN A 85 21.32 -15.28 13.94
N VAL A 86 21.20 -14.19 14.66
CA VAL A 86 19.94 -13.70 15.24
C VAL A 86 19.44 -12.54 14.40
N GLN A 87 18.22 -12.68 13.90
CA GLN A 87 17.51 -11.68 13.11
C GLN A 87 16.55 -10.89 13.99
N ASP A 88 16.67 -9.57 13.95
CA ASP A 88 15.75 -8.62 14.58
C ASP A 88 15.05 -7.73 13.53
N LEU A 89 14.35 -6.67 13.96
CA LEU A 89 13.67 -5.73 13.06
C LEU A 89 14.66 -5.04 12.10
N LYS A 90 15.86 -4.74 12.55
CA LYS A 90 16.85 -3.93 11.83
C LYS A 90 17.84 -4.75 10.99
N GLY A 91 17.83 -6.08 11.11
CA GLY A 91 18.71 -6.94 10.32
C GLY A 91 19.15 -8.20 11.06
N ASN A 92 20.40 -8.61 10.84
CA ASN A 92 20.99 -9.82 11.39
C ASN A 92 22.31 -9.52 12.11
N ILE A 93 22.57 -10.22 13.22
CA ILE A 93 23.86 -10.17 13.90
C ILE A 93 24.33 -11.58 14.27
N GLN A 94 25.62 -11.82 14.14
CA GLN A 94 26.22 -13.07 14.56
C GLN A 94 26.41 -13.08 16.08
N CYS A 95 26.09 -14.21 16.72
CA CYS A 95 26.35 -14.45 18.12
C CYS A 95 27.33 -15.62 18.25
N TYR A 96 28.40 -15.43 19.00
CA TYR A 96 29.33 -16.47 19.43
C TYR A 96 28.90 -16.98 20.80
N VAL A 97 28.64 -18.26 20.89
CA VAL A 97 28.10 -18.92 22.10
C VAL A 97 29.07 -20.04 22.50
N ALA A 98 29.81 -19.88 23.59
CA ALA A 98 30.75 -20.89 24.06
C ALA A 98 30.31 -21.46 25.42
N ARG A 99 30.55 -22.77 25.58
CA ARG A 99 30.15 -23.51 26.79
C ARG A 99 30.83 -22.92 28.04
N ASP A 100 32.07 -22.52 27.90
CA ASP A 100 32.86 -22.04 29.04
C ASP A 100 32.40 -20.62 29.47
N ASP A 101 31.66 -19.89 28.63
CA ASP A 101 31.13 -18.55 28.92
C ASP A 101 29.72 -18.58 29.49
N ILE A 102 28.82 -19.42 28.92
CA ILE A 102 27.39 -19.48 29.33
C ILE A 102 27.08 -20.63 30.29
N GLY A 103 28.06 -21.48 30.58
CA GLY A 103 27.91 -22.68 31.41
C GLY A 103 27.49 -23.94 30.64
N GLU A 104 27.82 -25.10 31.21
CA GLU A 104 27.65 -26.39 30.56
C GLU A 104 26.16 -26.74 30.32
N GLU A 105 25.30 -26.46 31.31
CA GLU A 105 23.87 -26.71 31.25
C GLU A 105 23.18 -25.83 30.18
N SER A 106 23.41 -24.52 30.24
CA SER A 106 22.82 -23.56 29.28
C SER A 106 23.31 -23.85 27.87
N TYR A 107 24.59 -24.25 27.70
CA TYR A 107 25.09 -24.64 26.39
C TYR A 107 24.47 -25.94 25.88
N ALA A 108 24.21 -26.91 26.76
CA ALA A 108 23.53 -28.14 26.39
C ALA A 108 22.12 -27.89 25.93
N ASP A 109 21.40 -26.95 26.56
CA ASP A 109 20.07 -26.50 26.12
C ASP A 109 20.13 -25.73 24.80
N PHE A 110 21.09 -24.77 24.66
CA PHE A 110 21.29 -24.02 23.41
C PHE A 110 21.54 -24.95 22.22
N LYS A 111 22.28 -26.05 22.39
CA LYS A 111 22.48 -27.02 21.31
C LYS A 111 21.18 -27.66 20.80
N LYS A 112 20.14 -27.74 21.63
CA LYS A 112 18.82 -28.30 21.27
C LYS A 112 17.91 -27.27 20.59
N TYR A 113 18.23 -25.96 20.67
CA TYR A 113 17.45 -24.92 19.99
C TYR A 113 17.49 -25.12 18.48
N ASP A 114 16.41 -24.75 17.81
CA ASP A 114 16.24 -24.94 16.38
C ASP A 114 16.31 -23.60 15.62
N VAL A 115 16.62 -23.65 14.35
CA VAL A 115 16.39 -22.53 13.43
C VAL A 115 14.92 -22.18 13.45
N GLY A 116 14.61 -20.90 13.61
CA GLY A 116 13.26 -20.40 13.81
C GLY A 116 12.91 -20.04 15.26
N ASP A 117 13.64 -20.58 16.26
CA ASP A 117 13.42 -20.22 17.66
C ASP A 117 13.75 -18.73 17.88
N ILE A 118 13.02 -18.09 18.80
CA ILE A 118 13.31 -16.73 19.23
C ILE A 118 14.12 -16.78 20.53
N VAL A 119 15.24 -16.08 20.54
CA VAL A 119 16.17 -16.04 21.66
C VAL A 119 16.48 -14.62 22.08
N GLY A 120 16.79 -14.46 23.38
CA GLY A 120 17.49 -13.32 23.93
C GLY A 120 18.96 -13.68 24.15
N VAL A 121 19.85 -12.76 23.86
CA VAL A 121 21.31 -12.94 24.04
C VAL A 121 21.88 -11.72 24.75
N VAL A 122 22.45 -11.93 25.91
CA VAL A 122 23.26 -10.92 26.60
C VAL A 122 24.73 -11.22 26.33
N GLY A 123 25.52 -10.20 25.97
CA GLY A 123 26.94 -10.41 25.68
C GLY A 123 27.67 -9.15 25.28
N LYS A 124 28.96 -9.27 25.02
CA LYS A 124 29.85 -8.18 24.64
C LYS A 124 29.97 -8.08 23.13
N VAL A 125 29.89 -6.86 22.62
CA VAL A 125 30.14 -6.57 21.21
C VAL A 125 31.60 -6.75 20.89
N PHE A 126 31.96 -7.47 19.84
CA PHE A 126 33.33 -7.73 19.42
C PHE A 126 33.40 -8.01 17.92
N THR A 127 34.62 -7.98 17.37
CA THR A 127 34.90 -8.42 16.00
C THR A 127 35.61 -9.77 16.01
N THR A 128 35.09 -10.70 15.18
CA THR A 128 35.74 -12.01 14.99
C THR A 128 37.08 -11.88 14.25
N LYS A 129 37.92 -12.92 14.26
CA LYS A 129 39.18 -12.95 13.50
C LYS A 129 38.98 -12.77 11.98
N THR A 130 37.80 -13.00 11.49
CA THR A 130 37.40 -12.82 10.06
C THR A 130 36.79 -11.47 9.77
N GLY A 131 36.69 -10.56 10.75
CA GLY A 131 36.18 -9.21 10.60
C GLY A 131 34.66 -9.08 10.77
N GLU A 132 33.92 -10.14 11.18
CA GLU A 132 32.48 -10.06 11.40
C GLU A 132 32.14 -9.47 12.77
N ILE A 133 31.38 -8.38 12.81
CA ILE A 133 30.85 -7.77 14.04
C ILE A 133 29.86 -8.70 14.68
N SER A 134 30.05 -9.06 15.93
CA SER A 134 29.35 -10.14 16.62
C SER A 134 29.08 -9.81 18.08
N VAL A 135 28.20 -10.56 18.71
CA VAL A 135 27.98 -10.55 20.17
C VAL A 135 28.57 -11.82 20.76
N HIS A 136 29.53 -11.67 21.70
CA HIS A 136 30.07 -12.76 22.49
C HIS A 136 29.14 -13.01 23.69
N ALA A 137 28.33 -14.04 23.59
CA ALA A 137 27.28 -14.33 24.54
C ALA A 137 27.83 -14.71 25.93
N SER A 138 27.34 -14.05 26.96
CA SER A 138 27.47 -14.45 28.37
C SER A 138 26.18 -15.13 28.88
N GLU A 139 25.04 -14.90 28.20
CA GLU A 139 23.76 -15.55 28.51
C GLU A 139 22.97 -15.73 27.22
N VAL A 140 22.24 -16.86 27.11
CA VAL A 140 21.29 -17.13 26.03
C VAL A 140 20.02 -17.70 26.65
N THR A 141 18.88 -17.00 26.40
CA THR A 141 17.57 -17.36 26.91
C THR A 141 16.65 -17.70 25.74
N LEU A 142 15.95 -18.85 25.80
CA LEU A 142 14.90 -19.18 24.84
C LEU A 142 13.64 -18.40 25.18
N LEU A 143 13.20 -17.51 24.28
CA LEU A 143 12.03 -16.66 24.47
C LEU A 143 10.76 -17.26 23.85
N SER A 144 10.93 -18.03 22.75
CA SER A 144 9.81 -18.71 22.09
C SER A 144 10.34 -19.87 21.26
N LYS A 145 9.66 -21.02 21.36
CA LYS A 145 9.97 -22.21 20.57
C LYS A 145 9.20 -22.21 19.25
N SER A 146 9.92 -22.26 18.14
CA SER A 146 9.32 -22.44 16.82
C SER A 146 8.91 -23.90 16.63
N LEU A 147 7.62 -24.13 16.44
CA LEU A 147 7.06 -25.48 16.20
C LEU A 147 6.90 -25.81 14.71
N GLN A 148 7.04 -24.79 13.84
CA GLN A 148 7.05 -24.95 12.39
C GLN A 148 8.46 -24.80 11.84
N ILE A 149 8.68 -25.35 10.65
CA ILE A 149 9.94 -25.27 9.91
C ILE A 149 9.86 -24.05 8.99
N LEU A 150 10.86 -23.18 9.05
CA LEU A 150 10.99 -22.10 8.08
C LEU A 150 11.38 -22.65 6.71
N PRO A 151 10.95 -22.04 5.61
CA PRO A 151 11.42 -22.36 4.27
C PRO A 151 12.95 -22.31 4.18
N GLU A 152 13.53 -23.10 3.28
CA GLU A 152 14.99 -23.09 3.10
C GLU A 152 15.48 -21.75 2.56
N LYS A 153 16.54 -21.20 3.20
CA LYS A 153 17.07 -19.87 2.90
C LYS A 153 17.55 -19.70 1.44
N TYR A 154 18.05 -20.78 0.84
CA TYR A 154 18.62 -20.72 -0.53
C TYR A 154 17.60 -20.61 -1.65
N HIS A 155 16.35 -20.98 -1.41
CA HIS A 155 15.29 -20.89 -2.40
C HIS A 155 14.27 -19.81 -2.03
N GLY A 156 14.34 -19.24 -0.81
CA GLY A 156 13.42 -18.23 -0.28
C GLY A 156 11.95 -18.67 -0.39
N LEU A 157 11.04 -17.82 -0.02
CA LEU A 157 9.65 -17.95 -0.40
C LEU A 157 9.49 -17.34 -1.80
N THR A 158 9.79 -18.09 -2.87
CA THR A 158 9.71 -17.61 -4.26
C THR A 158 8.30 -17.62 -4.81
N ASN A 159 7.44 -18.49 -4.26
CA ASN A 159 6.04 -18.55 -4.68
C ASN A 159 5.26 -17.35 -4.14
N THR A 160 4.89 -16.44 -5.03
CA THR A 160 4.18 -15.20 -4.73
C THR A 160 2.84 -15.42 -4.03
N ASP A 161 2.08 -16.46 -4.38
CA ASP A 161 0.80 -16.78 -3.72
C ASP A 161 1.01 -17.14 -2.24
N ILE A 162 2.01 -17.96 -1.95
CA ILE A 162 2.36 -18.32 -0.56
C ILE A 162 2.88 -17.09 0.19
N ARG A 163 3.69 -16.22 -0.43
CA ARG A 163 4.19 -14.97 0.16
C ARG A 163 3.05 -14.07 0.62
N TYR A 164 2.02 -13.90 -0.19
CA TYR A 164 0.87 -13.07 0.16
C TYR A 164 -0.01 -13.70 1.24
N ARG A 165 -0.21 -15.02 1.21
CA ARG A 165 -1.03 -15.76 2.19
C ARG A 165 -0.34 -15.93 3.55
N GLN A 166 0.99 -16.11 3.54
CA GLN A 166 1.82 -16.29 4.73
C GLN A 166 2.78 -15.10 4.90
N ARG A 167 2.25 -13.90 4.92
CA ARG A 167 3.04 -12.67 5.01
C ARG A 167 4.01 -12.66 6.19
N TYR A 168 3.64 -13.26 7.31
CA TYR A 168 4.52 -13.41 8.46
C TYR A 168 5.78 -14.24 8.13
N THR A 169 5.67 -15.26 7.29
CA THR A 169 6.81 -16.03 6.82
C THR A 169 7.64 -15.24 5.79
N ASP A 170 6.98 -14.53 4.88
CA ASP A 170 7.60 -13.64 3.90
C ASP A 170 8.44 -12.55 4.60
N LEU A 171 7.90 -11.91 5.63
CA LEU A 171 8.61 -10.94 6.46
C LEU A 171 9.83 -11.51 7.21
N ILE A 172 9.83 -12.80 7.53
CA ILE A 172 10.97 -13.48 8.15
C ILE A 172 12.07 -13.77 7.10
N MET A 173 11.66 -14.24 5.92
CA MET A 173 12.58 -14.78 4.92
C MET A 173 13.15 -13.70 3.99
N ASN A 174 12.38 -12.66 3.68
CA ASN A 174 12.69 -11.65 2.69
C ASN A 174 12.85 -10.27 3.35
N GLU A 175 14.08 -9.78 3.44
CA GLU A 175 14.42 -8.52 4.12
C GLU A 175 13.82 -7.32 3.38
N GLU A 176 13.83 -7.34 2.06
CA GLU A 176 13.25 -6.31 1.18
C GLU A 176 11.76 -6.10 1.43
N VAL A 177 11.03 -7.15 1.80
CA VAL A 177 9.60 -7.05 2.13
C VAL A 177 9.39 -6.27 3.42
N ARG A 178 10.23 -6.51 4.44
CA ARG A 178 10.19 -5.71 5.68
C ARG A 178 10.49 -4.25 5.40
N GLU A 179 11.52 -3.98 4.58
CA GLU A 179 11.89 -2.62 4.22
C GLU A 179 10.76 -1.89 3.50
N THR A 180 10.01 -2.57 2.61
CA THR A 180 8.82 -2.03 1.95
C THR A 180 7.79 -1.54 2.97
N PHE A 181 7.46 -2.33 3.99
CA PHE A 181 6.48 -1.94 5.00
C PHE A 181 6.99 -0.89 5.99
N VAL A 182 8.28 -0.89 6.30
CA VAL A 182 8.92 0.21 7.06
C VAL A 182 8.85 1.52 6.26
N LYS A 183 9.16 1.48 4.96
CA LYS A 183 9.03 2.65 4.07
C LYS A 183 7.57 3.11 3.97
N ARG A 184 6.61 2.18 3.80
CA ARG A 184 5.18 2.52 3.78
C ARG A 184 4.77 3.33 5.02
N SER A 185 5.17 2.89 6.22
CA SER A 185 4.88 3.61 7.46
C SER A 185 5.52 5.00 7.47
N LYS A 186 6.77 5.12 6.99
CA LYS A 186 7.46 6.41 6.89
C LYS A 186 6.80 7.34 5.88
N ILE A 187 6.34 6.84 4.72
CA ILE A 187 5.63 7.62 3.70
C ILE A 187 4.37 8.25 4.32
N ILE A 188 3.54 7.46 4.98
CA ILE A 188 2.30 7.96 5.61
C ILE A 188 2.63 8.99 6.70
N SER A 189 3.64 8.74 7.52
CA SER A 189 4.07 9.69 8.55
C SER A 189 4.63 10.99 7.96
N SER A 190 5.33 10.92 6.82
CA SER A 190 5.86 12.08 6.10
C SER A 190 4.74 12.93 5.52
N ILE A 191 3.73 12.30 4.90
CA ILE A 191 2.54 12.98 4.39
C ILE A 191 1.83 13.75 5.52
N ARG A 192 1.60 13.10 6.66
CA ARG A 192 0.95 13.73 7.81
C ARG A 192 1.70 14.99 8.26
N ARG A 193 3.02 14.89 8.49
CA ARG A 193 3.82 16.07 8.86
C ARG A 193 3.75 17.19 7.83
N PHE A 194 3.85 16.83 6.53
CA PHE A 194 3.76 17.81 5.46
C PHE A 194 2.43 18.57 5.48
N LEU A 195 1.31 17.87 5.71
CA LEU A 195 -0.02 18.49 5.75
C LEU A 195 -0.25 19.26 7.05
N ASP A 196 0.17 18.73 8.19
CA ASP A 196 0.08 19.40 9.49
C ASP A 196 0.85 20.73 9.49
N ASP A 197 2.05 20.76 8.90
CA ASP A 197 2.88 21.96 8.75
C ASP A 197 2.21 23.03 7.85
N GLN A 198 1.27 22.64 6.99
CA GLN A 198 0.46 23.55 6.18
C GLN A 198 -0.90 23.89 6.80
N GLY A 199 -1.15 23.46 8.02
CA GLY A 199 -2.35 23.77 8.78
C GLY A 199 -3.59 22.94 8.37
N PHE A 200 -3.40 21.78 7.76
CA PHE A 200 -4.49 20.83 7.56
C PHE A 200 -4.79 20.09 8.86
N MET A 201 -6.06 19.79 9.08
CA MET A 201 -6.56 18.99 10.20
C MET A 201 -6.86 17.57 9.71
N GLU A 202 -6.23 16.53 10.32
CA GLU A 202 -6.65 15.15 10.11
C GLU A 202 -7.97 14.89 10.82
N VAL A 203 -8.92 14.31 10.11
CA VAL A 203 -10.26 14.00 10.62
C VAL A 203 -10.61 12.54 10.33
N GLU A 204 -11.65 12.04 11.01
CA GLU A 204 -12.21 10.72 10.76
C GLU A 204 -13.70 10.84 10.43
N THR A 205 -14.14 10.15 9.39
CA THR A 205 -15.54 10.13 8.94
C THR A 205 -16.07 8.70 8.90
N PRO A 206 -17.40 8.48 8.86
CA PRO A 206 -17.98 7.13 8.93
C PRO A 206 -17.54 6.20 7.80
N MET A 207 -17.20 4.95 8.15
CA MET A 207 -17.00 3.86 7.17
C MET A 207 -18.32 3.21 6.76
N LEU A 208 -19.30 3.16 7.68
CA LEU A 208 -20.65 2.70 7.39
C LEU A 208 -21.52 3.91 7.04
N VAL A 209 -22.08 3.90 5.84
CA VAL A 209 -22.84 5.02 5.29
C VAL A 209 -24.19 4.54 4.75
N SER A 210 -25.19 5.40 4.78
CA SER A 210 -26.47 5.13 4.15
C SER A 210 -26.41 5.29 2.63
N ASN A 211 -25.62 6.28 2.17
CA ASN A 211 -25.37 6.53 0.75
C ASN A 211 -23.86 6.50 0.46
N ALA A 212 -23.42 5.63 -0.44
CA ALA A 212 -22.04 5.55 -0.90
C ALA A 212 -21.90 6.41 -2.16
N GLY A 213 -21.37 7.61 -2.04
CA GLY A 213 -21.13 8.56 -3.12
C GLY A 213 -19.70 9.08 -3.13
N GLY A 214 -19.36 9.96 -4.09
CA GLY A 214 -18.05 10.57 -4.23
C GLY A 214 -17.08 9.80 -5.14
N ALA A 215 -17.51 8.69 -5.74
CA ALA A 215 -16.74 7.95 -6.74
C ALA A 215 -17.70 7.17 -7.65
N ALA A 216 -17.24 6.80 -8.83
CA ALA A 216 -17.88 5.79 -9.67
C ALA A 216 -17.37 4.42 -9.25
N ALA A 217 -18.11 3.71 -8.40
CA ALA A 217 -17.72 2.40 -7.89
C ALA A 217 -18.91 1.67 -7.24
N ARG A 218 -18.90 0.35 -7.32
CA ARG A 218 -19.91 -0.48 -6.66
C ARG A 218 -19.59 -0.68 -5.17
N PRO A 219 -20.50 -0.34 -4.22
CA PRO A 219 -20.24 -0.54 -2.78
C PRO A 219 -20.42 -1.99 -2.34
N PHE A 220 -19.83 -2.34 -1.20
CA PHE A 220 -20.24 -3.49 -0.40
C PHE A 220 -21.44 -3.09 0.46
N GLU A 221 -22.42 -3.98 0.58
CA GLU A 221 -23.63 -3.79 1.38
C GLU A 221 -23.63 -4.73 2.59
N THR A 222 -24.19 -4.27 3.70
CA THR A 222 -24.34 -5.05 4.92
C THR A 222 -25.56 -4.58 5.70
N HIS A 223 -26.03 -5.38 6.69
CA HIS A 223 -27.19 -5.06 7.50
C HIS A 223 -26.77 -4.65 8.91
N TYR A 224 -27.28 -3.52 9.41
CA TYR A 224 -27.07 -3.06 10.78
C TYR A 224 -28.20 -3.53 11.70
N ASN A 225 -28.00 -4.64 12.37
CA ASN A 225 -29.03 -5.33 13.16
C ASN A 225 -29.71 -4.46 14.23
N ALA A 226 -29.00 -3.51 14.87
CA ALA A 226 -29.57 -2.71 15.95
C ALA A 226 -30.61 -1.69 15.47
N LEU A 227 -30.50 -1.22 14.22
CA LEU A 227 -31.41 -0.27 13.61
C LEU A 227 -32.36 -0.95 12.62
N ASP A 228 -32.12 -2.23 12.28
CA ASP A 228 -32.84 -2.97 11.21
C ASP A 228 -32.77 -2.24 9.87
N GLU A 229 -31.56 -1.76 9.52
CA GLU A 229 -31.29 -0.95 8.33
C GLU A 229 -30.15 -1.54 7.50
N ASP A 230 -30.27 -1.46 6.17
CA ASP A 230 -29.18 -1.78 5.27
C ASP A 230 -28.23 -0.57 5.14
N VAL A 231 -26.95 -0.83 5.28
CA VAL A 231 -25.88 0.17 5.18
C VAL A 231 -24.81 -0.29 4.21
N LYS A 232 -24.03 0.65 3.71
CA LYS A 232 -22.96 0.41 2.75
C LYS A 232 -21.59 0.71 3.37
N LEU A 233 -20.56 0.04 2.88
CA LEU A 233 -19.20 0.48 3.14
C LEU A 233 -18.84 1.62 2.18
N ARG A 234 -18.22 2.68 2.69
CA ARG A 234 -17.85 3.87 1.91
C ARG A 234 -16.91 3.53 0.75
N ILE A 235 -17.12 4.18 -0.39
CA ILE A 235 -16.29 4.06 -1.60
C ILE A 235 -15.33 5.24 -1.78
N SER A 236 -15.55 6.34 -1.05
CA SER A 236 -14.82 7.61 -1.03
C SER A 236 -15.00 8.30 0.31
N LEU A 237 -14.21 9.34 0.57
CA LEU A 237 -14.28 10.21 1.76
C LEU A 237 -14.96 11.56 1.45
N GLU A 238 -15.14 11.87 0.18
CA GLU A 238 -15.46 13.16 -0.41
C GLU A 238 -16.64 13.88 0.23
N LEU A 239 -17.83 13.26 0.22
CA LEU A 239 -19.06 13.95 0.59
C LEU A 239 -19.07 14.36 2.08
N TYR A 240 -18.42 13.59 2.95
CA TYR A 240 -18.28 13.93 4.36
C TYR A 240 -17.27 15.07 4.58
N LEU A 241 -16.12 15.03 3.90
CA LEU A 241 -15.11 16.07 4.01
C LEU A 241 -15.59 17.40 3.49
N LYS A 242 -16.37 17.43 2.39
CA LYS A 242 -17.03 18.65 1.88
C LYS A 242 -18.02 19.23 2.88
N ARG A 243 -18.77 18.41 3.63
CA ARG A 243 -19.65 18.88 4.70
C ARG A 243 -18.87 19.57 5.83
N LEU A 244 -17.64 19.11 6.11
CA LEU A 244 -16.75 19.77 7.08
C LEU A 244 -16.28 21.15 6.58
N ILE A 245 -16.02 21.28 5.27
CA ILE A 245 -15.73 22.59 4.65
C ILE A 245 -16.93 23.54 4.80
N VAL A 246 -18.15 23.07 4.55
CA VAL A 246 -19.38 23.84 4.80
C VAL A 246 -19.47 24.25 6.28
N GLY A 247 -19.06 23.37 7.19
CA GLY A 247 -19.00 23.62 8.62
C GLY A 247 -17.92 24.60 9.07
N GLY A 248 -17.06 25.10 8.15
CA GLY A 248 -16.01 26.08 8.42
C GLY A 248 -14.65 25.50 8.77
N LEU A 249 -14.42 24.19 8.62
CA LEU A 249 -13.09 23.59 8.70
C LEU A 249 -12.39 23.79 7.35
N GLU A 250 -11.60 24.86 7.23
CA GLU A 250 -11.07 25.33 5.94
C GLU A 250 -10.04 24.41 5.28
N ARG A 251 -9.38 23.54 6.04
CA ARG A 251 -8.37 22.58 5.55
C ARG A 251 -8.49 21.28 6.31
N VAL A 252 -8.99 20.25 5.64
CA VAL A 252 -9.19 18.92 6.25
C VAL A 252 -8.61 17.83 5.37
N TYR A 253 -8.14 16.76 5.99
CA TYR A 253 -7.78 15.54 5.28
C TYR A 253 -8.13 14.29 6.10
N GLU A 254 -8.32 13.20 5.43
CA GLU A 254 -8.46 11.87 6.03
C GLU A 254 -7.62 10.86 5.26
N ILE A 255 -6.86 10.04 5.98
CA ILE A 255 -6.19 8.84 5.43
C ILE A 255 -6.96 7.63 5.93
N GLY A 256 -7.75 7.02 5.05
CA GLY A 256 -8.68 5.96 5.45
C GLY A 256 -8.77 4.81 4.46
N ARG A 257 -9.42 3.73 4.92
CA ARG A 257 -9.82 2.63 4.04
C ARG A 257 -11.10 2.99 3.32
N VAL A 258 -11.12 2.69 2.03
CA VAL A 258 -12.32 2.69 1.19
C VAL A 258 -12.50 1.31 0.58
N PHE A 259 -13.73 1.00 0.19
CA PHE A 259 -14.15 -0.35 -0.18
C PHE A 259 -14.88 -0.30 -1.53
N ARG A 260 -14.36 -1.01 -2.54
CA ARG A 260 -14.99 -1.09 -3.87
C ARG A 260 -15.17 -2.53 -4.25
N ASN A 261 -16.42 -2.92 -4.51
CA ASN A 261 -16.79 -4.30 -4.86
C ASN A 261 -16.57 -4.55 -6.36
N GLU A 262 -15.33 -4.48 -6.77
CA GLU A 262 -14.85 -4.58 -8.15
C GLU A 262 -13.89 -5.76 -8.33
N GLY A 263 -13.17 -5.76 -9.46
CA GLY A 263 -12.20 -6.79 -9.78
C GLY A 263 -11.01 -6.89 -8.80
N LEU A 264 -10.34 -8.02 -8.83
CA LEU A 264 -9.16 -8.31 -8.02
C LEU A 264 -8.00 -8.67 -8.95
N ASP A 265 -7.06 -7.73 -9.13
CA ASP A 265 -5.90 -7.89 -10.00
C ASP A 265 -4.58 -7.40 -9.36
N THR A 266 -3.58 -7.08 -10.16
CA THR A 266 -2.28 -6.54 -9.70
C THR A 266 -2.35 -5.05 -9.35
N ARG A 267 -3.39 -4.34 -9.78
CA ARG A 267 -3.58 -2.90 -9.57
C ARG A 267 -4.68 -2.60 -8.55
N HIS A 268 -5.66 -3.51 -8.39
CA HIS A 268 -6.87 -3.33 -7.60
C HIS A 268 -6.98 -4.35 -6.48
N ASN A 269 -7.39 -3.87 -5.30
CA ASN A 269 -7.77 -4.66 -4.14
C ASN A 269 -9.11 -4.13 -3.62
N PRO A 270 -10.06 -4.96 -3.21
CA PRO A 270 -11.41 -4.52 -2.84
C PRO A 270 -11.45 -3.53 -1.68
N GLU A 271 -10.42 -3.49 -0.87
CA GLU A 271 -10.15 -2.47 0.14
C GLU A 271 -8.74 -1.90 -0.04
N PHE A 272 -8.60 -0.60 0.01
CA PHE A 272 -7.33 0.09 -0.18
C PHE A 272 -7.26 1.38 0.62
N THR A 273 -6.06 1.96 0.74
CA THR A 273 -5.87 3.20 1.48
C THR A 273 -5.95 4.38 0.52
N LEU A 274 -6.93 5.24 0.75
CA LEU A 274 -7.11 6.51 0.08
C LEU A 274 -6.80 7.63 1.07
N MET A 275 -6.22 8.72 0.58
CA MET A 275 -6.21 10.00 1.27
C MET A 275 -7.00 10.97 0.44
N GLU A 276 -7.96 11.64 1.05
CA GLU A 276 -8.61 12.80 0.45
C GLU A 276 -8.38 14.02 1.33
N LEU A 277 -8.20 15.18 0.68
CA LEU A 277 -8.07 16.45 1.35
C LEU A 277 -8.84 17.54 0.60
N TYR A 278 -9.33 18.51 1.37
CA TYR A 278 -10.10 19.63 0.85
C TYR A 278 -9.59 20.91 1.50
N GLN A 279 -9.45 21.95 0.68
CA GLN A 279 -8.99 23.26 1.12
C GLN A 279 -9.91 24.36 0.55
N ALA A 280 -10.50 25.13 1.43
CA ALA A 280 -11.27 26.31 1.06
C ALA A 280 -10.38 27.40 0.46
N TYR A 281 -10.96 28.22 -0.42
CA TYR A 281 -10.34 29.39 -1.04
C TYR A 281 -9.14 29.06 -1.94
N THR A 282 -9.15 27.87 -2.53
CA THR A 282 -8.19 27.44 -3.56
C THR A 282 -8.93 26.75 -4.71
N ASP A 283 -8.20 26.44 -5.78
CA ASP A 283 -8.70 25.79 -6.98
C ASP A 283 -7.82 24.57 -7.34
N TYR A 284 -8.10 23.92 -8.49
CA TYR A 284 -7.34 22.78 -8.98
C TYR A 284 -5.87 23.10 -9.28
N ASN A 285 -5.52 24.37 -9.58
CA ASN A 285 -4.12 24.75 -9.76
C ASN A 285 -3.36 24.71 -8.43
N GLY A 286 -4.00 25.22 -7.35
CA GLY A 286 -3.44 25.09 -6.00
C GLY A 286 -3.26 23.63 -5.59
N MET A 287 -4.16 22.73 -6.00
CA MET A 287 -4.03 21.28 -5.77
C MET A 287 -2.87 20.66 -6.56
N MET A 288 -2.58 21.11 -7.78
CA MET A 288 -1.39 20.68 -8.54
C MET A 288 -0.09 21.07 -7.82
N ASP A 289 0.00 22.32 -7.35
CA ASP A 289 1.18 22.82 -6.63
C ASP A 289 1.40 22.07 -5.30
N LEU A 290 0.32 21.81 -4.56
CA LEU A 290 0.35 21.01 -3.34
C LEU A 290 0.87 19.60 -3.62
N THR A 291 0.37 18.95 -4.68
CA THR A 291 0.74 17.60 -5.08
C THR A 291 2.22 17.49 -5.44
N GLU A 292 2.72 18.39 -6.30
CA GLU A 292 4.15 18.41 -6.65
C GLU A 292 5.04 18.55 -5.41
N ASN A 293 4.69 19.48 -4.53
CA ASN A 293 5.47 19.75 -3.32
C ASN A 293 5.43 18.56 -2.35
N MET A 294 4.27 17.92 -2.17
CA MET A 294 4.12 16.77 -1.29
C MET A 294 4.90 15.55 -1.82
N PHE A 295 4.77 15.23 -3.10
CA PHE A 295 5.49 14.07 -3.70
C PHE A 295 7.00 14.27 -3.63
N ARG A 296 7.48 15.46 -3.93
CA ARG A 296 8.91 15.84 -3.81
C ARG A 296 9.41 15.72 -2.37
N HIS A 297 8.64 16.25 -1.41
CA HIS A 297 8.97 16.20 0.02
C HIS A 297 9.07 14.76 0.53
N VAL A 298 8.04 13.94 0.26
CA VAL A 298 7.99 12.55 0.71
C VAL A 298 9.10 11.71 0.09
N ALA A 299 9.35 11.86 -1.22
CA ALA A 299 10.45 11.15 -1.90
C ALA A 299 11.81 11.53 -1.29
N GLN A 300 12.07 12.82 -1.08
CA GLN A 300 13.33 13.29 -0.48
C GLN A 300 13.51 12.79 0.95
N GLU A 301 12.45 12.81 1.77
CA GLU A 301 12.53 12.39 3.17
C GLU A 301 12.69 10.87 3.31
N VAL A 302 11.95 10.08 2.52
CA VAL A 302 11.90 8.62 2.68
C VAL A 302 12.95 7.89 1.87
N CYS A 303 13.23 8.38 0.65
CA CYS A 303 14.18 7.75 -0.29
C CYS A 303 15.55 8.45 -0.31
N GLY A 304 15.67 9.65 0.29
CA GLY A 304 16.90 10.47 0.24
C GLY A 304 17.15 11.12 -1.12
N THR A 305 16.20 11.00 -2.06
CA THR A 305 16.31 11.54 -3.42
C THR A 305 14.92 11.77 -4.00
N THR A 306 14.81 12.72 -4.93
CA THR A 306 13.58 12.95 -5.69
C THR A 306 13.52 12.17 -7.01
N THR A 307 14.61 11.49 -7.38
CA THR A 307 14.64 10.60 -8.55
C THR A 307 14.64 9.16 -8.10
N VAL A 308 13.53 8.45 -8.35
CA VAL A 308 13.31 7.10 -7.84
C VAL A 308 13.19 6.08 -8.97
N PRO A 309 13.72 4.85 -8.80
CA PRO A 309 13.51 3.78 -9.75
C PRO A 309 12.10 3.20 -9.65
N TYR A 310 11.47 2.92 -10.79
CA TYR A 310 10.24 2.16 -10.86
C TYR A 310 10.22 1.28 -12.12
N GLY A 311 10.32 -0.04 -11.93
CA GLY A 311 10.52 -0.98 -13.03
C GLY A 311 11.79 -0.66 -13.80
N GLU A 312 11.68 -0.41 -15.10
CA GLU A 312 12.78 -0.03 -15.98
C GLU A 312 13.01 1.48 -16.07
N TYR A 313 12.15 2.28 -15.42
CA TYR A 313 12.19 3.73 -15.52
C TYR A 313 12.85 4.39 -14.30
N MET A 314 13.42 5.57 -14.52
CA MET A 314 13.81 6.51 -13.49
C MET A 314 12.81 7.65 -13.48
N ILE A 315 12.06 7.81 -12.39
CA ILE A 315 11.00 8.81 -12.25
C ILE A 315 11.57 10.01 -11.50
N ASP A 316 11.50 11.17 -12.12
CA ASP A 316 12.02 12.43 -11.57
C ASP A 316 10.90 13.29 -10.97
N LEU A 317 10.72 13.19 -9.67
CA LEU A 317 9.76 13.98 -8.89
C LEU A 317 10.32 15.39 -8.52
N GLY A 318 11.59 15.66 -8.84
CA GLY A 318 12.27 16.93 -8.54
C GLY A 318 11.98 18.03 -9.55
N LYS A 319 11.65 17.67 -10.79
CA LYS A 319 11.28 18.62 -11.84
C LYS A 319 9.82 19.04 -11.74
N PRO A 320 9.44 20.18 -12.32
CA PRO A 320 8.03 20.51 -12.53
C PRO A 320 7.33 19.40 -13.34
N PHE A 321 6.13 19.02 -12.91
CA PHE A 321 5.34 18.01 -13.62
C PHE A 321 4.76 18.61 -14.90
N GLU A 322 4.70 17.81 -15.97
CA GLU A 322 4.08 18.24 -17.23
C GLU A 322 2.58 18.50 -17.00
N ARG A 323 2.05 19.57 -17.63
CA ARG A 323 0.62 19.93 -17.56
C ARG A 323 0.07 19.92 -18.98
N LEU A 324 -0.84 18.97 -19.27
CA LEU A 324 -1.50 18.83 -20.58
C LEU A 324 -3.01 18.81 -20.40
N THR A 325 -3.76 19.45 -21.29
CA THR A 325 -5.21 19.19 -21.34
C THR A 325 -5.47 17.80 -21.94
N MET A 326 -6.59 17.18 -21.59
CA MET A 326 -6.96 15.87 -22.16
C MET A 326 -7.02 15.93 -23.69
N ILE A 327 -7.54 17.03 -24.26
CA ILE A 327 -7.57 17.23 -25.71
C ILE A 327 -6.16 17.29 -26.31
N ASP A 328 -5.28 18.10 -25.71
CA ASP A 328 -3.91 18.22 -26.21
C ASP A 328 -3.15 16.90 -26.09
N ALA A 329 -3.40 16.15 -25.03
CA ALA A 329 -2.83 14.83 -24.86
C ALA A 329 -3.30 13.86 -25.94
N VAL A 330 -4.62 13.74 -26.18
CA VAL A 330 -5.15 12.91 -27.27
C VAL A 330 -4.64 13.38 -28.63
N LYS A 331 -4.62 14.67 -28.88
CA LYS A 331 -4.06 15.24 -30.14
C LYS A 331 -2.60 14.91 -30.33
N LYS A 332 -1.79 14.97 -29.26
CA LYS A 332 -0.35 14.66 -29.28
C LYS A 332 -0.07 13.22 -29.74
N TYR A 333 -0.84 12.27 -29.28
CA TYR A 333 -0.60 10.84 -29.52
C TYR A 333 -1.38 10.26 -30.70
N THR A 334 -2.55 10.82 -31.03
CA THR A 334 -3.43 10.30 -32.10
C THR A 334 -3.47 11.19 -33.36
N GLY A 335 -3.06 12.46 -33.24
CA GLY A 335 -3.23 13.49 -34.28
C GLY A 335 -4.66 14.01 -34.38
N ILE A 336 -5.58 13.60 -33.52
CA ILE A 336 -7.01 13.95 -33.57
C ILE A 336 -7.29 15.10 -32.61
N ASP A 337 -7.89 16.17 -33.11
CA ASP A 337 -8.34 17.32 -32.33
C ASP A 337 -9.82 17.19 -32.00
N PHE A 338 -10.15 16.86 -30.74
CA PHE A 338 -11.54 16.72 -30.32
C PHE A 338 -12.31 18.04 -30.25
N ASP A 339 -11.66 19.21 -30.25
CA ASP A 339 -12.35 20.50 -30.42
C ASP A 339 -12.98 20.62 -31.83
N GLU A 340 -12.40 19.96 -32.84
CA GLU A 340 -12.93 19.93 -34.21
C GLU A 340 -14.04 18.87 -34.41
N VAL A 341 -14.21 17.92 -33.50
CA VAL A 341 -15.23 16.86 -33.58
C VAL A 341 -16.61 17.42 -33.21
N GLN A 342 -17.54 17.39 -34.16
CA GLN A 342 -18.86 17.99 -34.02
C GLN A 342 -19.91 17.02 -33.46
N GLY A 343 -20.06 17.00 -32.12
CA GLY A 343 -21.10 16.24 -31.42
C GLY A 343 -20.88 14.73 -31.35
N THR A 344 -21.77 14.04 -30.64
CA THR A 344 -21.66 12.62 -30.30
C THR A 344 -21.62 11.70 -31.53
N ALA A 345 -22.40 11.98 -32.58
CA ALA A 345 -22.41 11.14 -33.76
C ALA A 345 -21.06 11.12 -34.50
N ALA A 346 -20.41 12.28 -34.58
CA ALA A 346 -19.06 12.36 -35.17
C ALA A 346 -18.01 11.67 -34.32
N ALA A 347 -18.12 11.77 -32.99
CA ALA A 347 -17.21 11.09 -32.04
C ALA A 347 -17.36 9.55 -32.14
N LYS A 348 -18.59 9.03 -32.18
CA LYS A 348 -18.87 7.59 -32.36
C LYS A 348 -18.30 7.07 -33.67
N LYS A 349 -18.52 7.80 -34.77
CA LYS A 349 -17.92 7.46 -36.07
C LYS A 349 -16.39 7.39 -36.03
N LEU A 350 -15.78 8.33 -35.32
CA LEU A 350 -14.33 8.36 -35.13
C LEU A 350 -13.85 7.16 -34.29
N ALA A 351 -14.61 6.78 -33.24
CA ALA A 351 -14.35 5.59 -32.45
C ALA A 351 -14.42 4.31 -33.31
N ASP A 352 -15.44 4.18 -34.16
CA ASP A 352 -15.55 3.07 -35.12
C ASP A 352 -14.34 3.03 -36.08
N GLU A 353 -13.89 4.17 -36.60
CA GLU A 353 -12.73 4.26 -37.50
C GLU A 353 -11.40 3.88 -36.81
N LYS A 354 -11.32 4.02 -35.50
CA LYS A 354 -10.14 3.74 -34.68
C LYS A 354 -10.22 2.45 -33.87
N ASP A 355 -11.29 1.69 -34.04
CA ASP A 355 -11.56 0.44 -33.28
C ASP A 355 -11.63 0.64 -31.76
N VAL A 356 -12.10 1.83 -31.32
CA VAL A 356 -12.33 2.15 -29.90
C VAL A 356 -13.74 1.69 -29.53
N HIS A 357 -13.81 0.80 -28.54
CA HIS A 357 -15.09 0.23 -28.10
C HIS A 357 -15.87 1.21 -27.22
N TYR A 358 -17.16 1.41 -27.51
CA TYR A 358 -18.03 2.31 -26.75
C TYR A 358 -19.43 1.72 -26.57
N GLU A 359 -20.16 2.21 -25.56
CA GLU A 359 -21.57 1.87 -25.35
C GLU A 359 -22.48 2.88 -26.02
N GLU A 360 -23.72 2.45 -26.32
CA GLU A 360 -24.71 3.32 -27.05
C GLU A 360 -25.03 4.61 -26.28
N ARG A 361 -24.98 4.57 -24.95
CA ARG A 361 -25.20 5.73 -24.06
C ARG A 361 -24.06 6.76 -24.06
N HIS A 362 -22.87 6.39 -24.50
CA HIS A 362 -21.70 7.26 -24.46
C HIS A 362 -21.88 8.49 -25.36
N THR A 363 -21.50 9.64 -24.81
CA THR A 363 -21.50 10.95 -25.45
C THR A 363 -20.13 11.28 -26.06
N LYS A 364 -19.96 12.49 -26.60
CA LYS A 364 -18.66 12.96 -27.10
C LYS A 364 -17.59 12.96 -26.00
N GLY A 365 -17.96 13.39 -24.79
CA GLY A 365 -17.03 13.46 -23.66
C GLY A 365 -16.56 12.09 -23.19
N ASP A 366 -17.47 11.11 -23.11
CA ASP A 366 -17.12 9.73 -22.79
C ASP A 366 -16.15 9.14 -23.83
N ILE A 367 -16.40 9.40 -25.11
CA ILE A 367 -15.53 8.91 -26.21
C ILE A 367 -14.15 9.57 -26.16
N LEU A 368 -14.06 10.86 -25.85
CA LEU A 368 -12.75 11.52 -25.63
C LEU A 368 -11.95 10.81 -24.51
N ASN A 369 -12.63 10.45 -23.42
CA ASN A 369 -12.00 9.70 -22.32
C ASN A 369 -11.54 8.30 -22.77
N LEU A 370 -12.34 7.56 -23.53
CA LEU A 370 -11.93 6.27 -24.09
C LEU A 370 -10.72 6.39 -25.02
N PHE A 371 -10.63 7.46 -25.81
CA PHE A 371 -9.43 7.73 -26.63
C PHE A 371 -8.20 8.03 -25.79
N PHE A 372 -8.37 8.72 -24.68
CA PHE A 372 -7.29 8.97 -23.73
C PHE A 372 -6.81 7.66 -23.09
N GLU A 373 -7.69 6.84 -22.59
CA GLU A 373 -7.36 5.55 -21.99
C GLU A 373 -6.64 4.61 -22.97
N GLU A 374 -7.12 4.53 -24.23
CA GLU A 374 -6.58 3.60 -25.22
C GLU A 374 -5.23 4.07 -25.81
N PHE A 375 -5.05 5.37 -26.05
CA PHE A 375 -3.92 5.85 -26.84
C PHE A 375 -2.91 6.73 -26.09
N VAL A 376 -3.23 7.17 -24.88
CA VAL A 376 -2.40 8.17 -24.17
C VAL A 376 -1.86 7.63 -22.87
N GLU A 377 -2.69 7.00 -22.05
CA GLU A 377 -2.38 6.67 -20.66
C GLU A 377 -1.05 5.91 -20.52
N GLU A 378 -0.84 4.87 -21.31
CA GLU A 378 0.37 4.03 -21.24
C GLU A 378 1.67 4.77 -21.55
N HIS A 379 1.59 5.89 -22.27
CA HIS A 379 2.75 6.70 -22.66
C HIS A 379 3.17 7.72 -21.61
N LEU A 380 2.37 7.93 -20.56
CA LEU A 380 2.64 8.91 -19.50
C LEU A 380 3.60 8.35 -18.46
N VAL A 381 4.89 8.25 -18.80
CA VAL A 381 5.91 7.66 -17.93
C VAL A 381 6.35 8.62 -16.82
N GLN A 382 6.70 9.87 -17.16
CA GLN A 382 7.06 10.89 -16.18
C GLN A 382 5.81 11.57 -15.61
N PRO A 383 5.90 12.18 -14.40
CA PRO A 383 4.77 12.83 -13.78
C PRO A 383 4.08 13.85 -14.70
N THR A 384 2.84 13.60 -15.06
CA THR A 384 2.06 14.42 -15.99
C THR A 384 0.65 14.62 -15.44
N PHE A 385 0.25 15.88 -15.26
CA PHE A 385 -1.13 16.27 -14.99
C PHE A 385 -1.92 16.30 -16.30
N ILE A 386 -2.99 15.52 -16.38
CA ILE A 386 -3.98 15.59 -17.45
C ILE A 386 -5.14 16.42 -16.94
N MET A 387 -5.37 17.57 -17.57
CA MET A 387 -6.31 18.59 -17.13
C MET A 387 -7.51 18.69 -18.05
N ASP A 388 -8.53 19.43 -17.60
CA ASP A 388 -9.68 19.83 -18.40
C ASP A 388 -10.45 18.62 -18.95
N HIS A 389 -10.93 17.79 -18.03
CA HIS A 389 -11.75 16.60 -18.34
C HIS A 389 -13.13 17.00 -18.85
N PRO A 390 -13.80 16.14 -19.64
CA PRO A 390 -15.19 16.35 -20.05
C PRO A 390 -16.17 16.43 -18.85
N VAL A 391 -17.18 17.27 -19.02
CA VAL A 391 -18.20 17.47 -17.99
C VAL A 391 -19.03 16.20 -17.71
N GLU A 392 -19.23 15.38 -18.70
CA GLU A 392 -20.04 14.16 -18.64
C GLU A 392 -19.50 13.15 -17.64
N ILE A 393 -18.19 13.03 -17.55
CA ILE A 393 -17.49 12.12 -16.62
C ILE A 393 -17.06 12.76 -15.29
N SER A 394 -17.56 13.97 -14.98
CA SER A 394 -17.09 14.76 -13.86
C SER A 394 -18.24 15.39 -13.05
N PRO A 395 -19.08 14.57 -12.37
CA PRO A 395 -20.35 15.03 -11.80
C PRO A 395 -20.23 15.97 -10.59
N LEU A 396 -19.05 16.05 -9.94
CA LEU A 396 -18.83 16.81 -8.71
C LEU A 396 -17.89 18.03 -8.89
N THR A 397 -17.56 18.33 -10.16
CA THR A 397 -16.53 19.31 -10.52
C THR A 397 -17.12 20.55 -11.16
N LYS A 398 -16.53 21.71 -10.87
CA LYS A 398 -16.90 23.00 -11.43
C LYS A 398 -16.55 23.10 -12.92
N ARG A 399 -17.47 23.62 -13.72
CA ARG A 399 -17.25 23.89 -15.15
C ARG A 399 -16.21 24.98 -15.34
N LYS A 400 -15.45 24.89 -16.41
CA LYS A 400 -14.59 26.00 -16.86
C LYS A 400 -15.46 27.15 -17.40
N PRO A 401 -15.23 28.39 -16.97
CA PRO A 401 -16.04 29.53 -17.43
C PRO A 401 -15.92 29.81 -18.93
N ASP A 402 -14.75 29.56 -19.51
CA ASP A 402 -14.41 29.81 -20.90
C ASP A 402 -14.72 28.62 -21.84
N LYS A 403 -14.79 27.40 -21.27
CA LYS A 403 -15.08 26.16 -22.02
C LYS A 403 -16.02 25.26 -21.20
N PRO A 404 -17.35 25.55 -21.14
CA PRO A 404 -18.29 24.89 -20.23
C PRO A 404 -18.55 23.40 -20.50
N ASP A 405 -18.08 22.86 -21.61
CA ASP A 405 -18.08 21.41 -21.91
C ASP A 405 -16.98 20.67 -21.15
N TYR A 406 -16.05 21.41 -20.54
CA TYR A 406 -14.94 20.90 -19.74
C TYR A 406 -15.00 21.45 -18.32
N VAL A 407 -14.33 20.73 -17.42
CA VAL A 407 -14.32 21.06 -15.98
C VAL A 407 -12.91 21.33 -15.49
N GLU A 408 -12.79 22.05 -14.39
CA GLU A 408 -11.53 22.30 -13.68
C GLU A 408 -11.10 21.04 -12.87
N ARG A 409 -10.67 19.99 -13.59
CA ARG A 409 -10.23 18.71 -13.06
C ARG A 409 -8.85 18.35 -13.62
N PHE A 410 -8.06 17.67 -12.81
CA PHE A 410 -6.88 16.97 -13.31
C PHE A 410 -6.76 15.59 -12.68
N GLU A 411 -6.07 14.72 -13.39
CA GLU A 411 -5.53 13.47 -12.88
C GLU A 411 -4.01 13.49 -13.08
N LEU A 412 -3.27 13.01 -12.08
CA LEU A 412 -1.81 12.83 -12.18
C LEU A 412 -1.50 11.41 -12.62
N PHE A 413 -0.80 11.28 -13.73
CA PHE A 413 -0.29 10.00 -14.22
C PHE A 413 1.22 9.89 -14.01
N ILE A 414 1.66 8.70 -13.56
CA ILE A 414 3.07 8.30 -13.51
C ILE A 414 3.13 6.83 -13.94
N THR A 415 3.95 6.52 -14.94
CA THR A 415 4.12 5.16 -15.52
C THR A 415 2.79 4.53 -15.96
N GLY A 416 1.94 5.32 -16.65
CA GLY A 416 0.64 4.89 -17.13
C GLY A 416 -0.33 4.51 -15.98
N ARG A 417 -0.22 5.18 -14.84
CA ARG A 417 -1.09 4.94 -13.67
C ARG A 417 -1.53 6.25 -13.06
N GLU A 418 -2.82 6.39 -12.88
CA GLU A 418 -3.39 7.48 -12.10
C GLU A 418 -2.90 7.40 -10.65
N MET A 419 -2.30 8.48 -10.16
CA MET A 419 -1.80 8.63 -8.79
C MET A 419 -2.74 9.40 -7.89
N CYS A 420 -3.43 10.39 -8.46
CA CYS A 420 -4.43 11.19 -7.78
C CYS A 420 -5.41 11.82 -8.79
N ASN A 421 -6.57 12.21 -8.28
CA ASN A 421 -7.64 12.88 -8.99
C ASN A 421 -8.08 14.10 -8.17
N ALA A 422 -8.18 15.26 -8.80
CA ALA A 422 -8.44 16.52 -8.13
C ALA A 422 -9.24 17.49 -9.00
N TYR A 423 -9.96 18.38 -8.35
CA TYR A 423 -10.73 19.39 -9.05
C TYR A 423 -11.07 20.61 -8.18
N SER A 424 -11.49 21.69 -8.85
CA SER A 424 -12.26 22.75 -8.21
C SER A 424 -13.66 22.24 -7.93
N GLU A 425 -14.07 22.26 -6.67
CA GLU A 425 -15.32 21.65 -6.22
C GLU A 425 -16.55 22.38 -6.76
N LEU A 426 -17.51 21.62 -7.28
CA LEU A 426 -18.81 22.16 -7.64
C LEU A 426 -19.54 22.59 -6.36
N ASN A 427 -19.70 23.90 -6.17
CA ASN A 427 -20.36 24.50 -5.02
C ASN A 427 -21.66 25.23 -5.34
N ASP A 428 -22.15 25.08 -6.59
CA ASP A 428 -23.48 25.52 -7.00
C ASP A 428 -24.48 24.39 -6.76
N PRO A 429 -25.41 24.52 -5.78
CA PRO A 429 -26.36 23.47 -5.46
C PRO A 429 -27.36 23.19 -6.61
N ILE A 430 -27.61 24.18 -7.46
CA ILE A 430 -28.55 24.01 -8.59
C ILE A 430 -27.91 23.13 -9.66
N ASP A 431 -26.69 23.47 -10.11
CA ASP A 431 -25.93 22.62 -11.07
C ASP A 431 -25.66 21.23 -10.48
N GLN A 432 -25.31 21.14 -9.20
CA GLN A 432 -25.06 19.84 -8.53
C GLN A 432 -26.32 18.93 -8.57
N ARG A 433 -27.49 19.48 -8.32
CA ARG A 433 -28.76 18.72 -8.38
C ARG A 433 -29.06 18.22 -9.79
N GLU A 434 -28.74 19.01 -10.80
CA GLU A 434 -28.88 18.58 -12.19
C GLU A 434 -27.92 17.45 -12.56
N ARG A 435 -26.67 17.51 -12.05
CA ARG A 435 -25.68 16.44 -12.23
C ARG A 435 -26.12 15.13 -11.57
N PHE A 436 -26.63 15.19 -10.34
CA PHE A 436 -27.13 14.00 -9.64
C PHE A 436 -28.34 13.39 -10.37
N LYS A 437 -29.25 14.18 -10.90
CA LYS A 437 -30.35 13.67 -11.74
C LYS A 437 -29.84 12.95 -13.00
N ALA A 438 -28.80 13.45 -13.62
CA ALA A 438 -28.15 12.77 -14.73
C ALA A 438 -27.53 11.44 -14.33
N GLN A 439 -26.89 11.37 -13.16
CA GLN A 439 -26.37 10.11 -12.58
C GLN A 439 -27.50 9.11 -12.28
N GLU A 440 -28.59 9.54 -11.68
CA GLU A 440 -29.78 8.68 -11.44
C GLU A 440 -30.37 8.14 -12.73
N ALA A 441 -30.41 8.96 -13.81
CA ALA A 441 -30.85 8.52 -15.13
C ALA A 441 -29.87 7.47 -15.73
N ALA A 442 -28.56 7.64 -15.54
CA ALA A 442 -27.57 6.66 -15.97
C ALA A 442 -27.69 5.35 -15.19
N LEU A 443 -27.90 5.39 -13.87
CA LEU A 443 -28.17 4.23 -13.03
C LEU A 443 -29.43 3.48 -13.50
N ALA A 444 -30.50 4.20 -13.78
CA ALA A 444 -31.76 3.63 -14.33
C ALA A 444 -31.56 3.01 -15.73
N ALA A 445 -30.60 3.49 -16.50
CA ALA A 445 -30.20 2.94 -17.80
C ALA A 445 -29.21 1.76 -17.70
N GLY A 446 -28.81 1.33 -16.48
CA GLY A 446 -27.97 0.16 -16.24
C GLY A 446 -26.52 0.46 -15.90
N ASP A 447 -26.18 1.70 -15.61
CA ASP A 447 -24.85 2.07 -15.10
C ASP A 447 -24.76 1.78 -13.61
N GLU A 448 -24.22 0.61 -13.23
CA GLU A 448 -24.10 0.18 -11.83
C GLU A 448 -23.10 1.00 -10.99
N GLU A 449 -22.30 1.86 -11.63
CA GLU A 449 -21.31 2.71 -10.97
C GLU A 449 -21.83 4.14 -10.72
N ALA A 450 -22.97 4.50 -11.33
CA ALA A 450 -23.59 5.80 -11.14
C ALA A 450 -24.19 5.95 -9.73
N ASN A 451 -24.12 7.16 -9.19
CA ASN A 451 -24.51 7.45 -7.81
C ASN A 451 -25.95 7.93 -7.70
N THR A 452 -26.59 7.66 -6.56
CA THR A 452 -27.86 8.26 -6.18
C THR A 452 -27.65 9.62 -5.52
N THR A 453 -28.66 10.49 -5.54
CA THR A 453 -28.61 11.79 -4.85
C THR A 453 -28.46 11.60 -3.34
N ASP A 454 -27.51 12.29 -2.76
CA ASP A 454 -27.37 12.44 -1.30
C ASP A 454 -28.04 13.75 -0.88
N GLU A 455 -29.26 13.66 -0.35
CA GLU A 455 -30.05 14.84 0.04
C GLU A 455 -29.44 15.61 1.22
N ASP A 456 -28.73 14.95 2.12
CA ASP A 456 -28.03 15.64 3.21
C ASP A 456 -26.84 16.44 2.69
N PHE A 457 -26.10 15.90 1.73
CA PHE A 457 -25.06 16.65 1.02
C PHE A 457 -25.64 17.84 0.23
N MET A 458 -26.77 17.64 -0.43
CA MET A 458 -27.45 18.74 -1.12
C MET A 458 -27.87 19.85 -0.16
N ASN A 459 -28.43 19.51 1.00
CA ASN A 459 -28.78 20.46 2.04
C ASN A 459 -27.53 21.22 2.55
N ALA A 460 -26.40 20.54 2.70
CA ALA A 460 -25.14 21.20 3.09
C ALA A 460 -24.68 22.20 2.03
N LEU A 461 -24.75 21.86 0.74
CA LEU A 461 -24.41 22.80 -0.35
C LEU A 461 -25.34 24.02 -0.37
N GLU A 462 -26.63 23.84 -0.09
CA GLU A 462 -27.61 24.94 -0.01
C GLU A 462 -27.35 25.87 1.17
N ILE A 463 -26.72 25.39 2.27
CA ILE A 463 -26.24 26.27 3.35
C ILE A 463 -25.09 27.16 2.86
N GLY A 464 -24.26 26.66 1.94
CA GLY A 464 -23.18 27.39 1.29
C GLY A 464 -21.81 26.77 1.51
N MET A 465 -21.17 26.35 0.43
CA MET A 465 -19.78 25.90 0.41
C MET A 465 -18.90 26.96 -0.25
N PRO A 466 -17.79 27.40 0.39
CA PRO A 466 -16.86 28.35 -0.23
C PRO A 466 -16.21 27.73 -1.47
N PRO A 467 -15.57 28.54 -2.36
CA PRO A 467 -14.69 28.01 -3.39
C PRO A 467 -13.66 27.09 -2.74
N THR A 468 -13.53 25.87 -3.25
CA THR A 468 -12.75 24.81 -2.61
C THR A 468 -12.03 23.99 -3.67
N GLY A 469 -10.78 23.65 -3.43
CA GLY A 469 -10.04 22.62 -4.17
C GLY A 469 -10.03 21.33 -3.36
N GLY A 470 -10.30 20.21 -4.02
CA GLY A 470 -10.24 18.87 -3.43
C GLY A 470 -9.38 17.90 -4.23
N ILE A 471 -8.84 16.89 -3.57
CA ILE A 471 -8.00 15.89 -4.21
C ILE A 471 -8.04 14.56 -3.45
N GLY A 472 -8.09 13.45 -4.20
CA GLY A 472 -7.95 12.10 -3.71
C GLY A 472 -6.64 11.46 -4.19
N TYR A 473 -5.85 10.90 -3.26
CA TYR A 473 -4.59 10.23 -3.54
C TYR A 473 -4.68 8.74 -3.26
N GLY A 474 -4.29 7.92 -4.23
CA GLY A 474 -4.06 6.50 -4.03
C GLY A 474 -2.78 6.26 -3.21
N ILE A 475 -2.88 6.16 -1.89
CA ILE A 475 -1.71 5.97 -1.01
C ILE A 475 -0.96 4.68 -1.35
N ASP A 476 -1.67 3.60 -1.65
CA ASP A 476 -1.03 2.35 -2.05
C ASP A 476 -0.22 2.51 -3.34
N ARG A 477 -0.71 3.27 -4.31
CA ARG A 477 0.00 3.58 -5.58
C ARG A 477 1.26 4.42 -5.34
N LEU A 478 1.20 5.43 -4.45
CA LEU A 478 2.37 6.21 -4.06
C LEU A 478 3.42 5.33 -3.36
N VAL A 479 2.99 4.43 -2.47
CA VAL A 479 3.89 3.47 -1.83
C VAL A 479 4.51 2.54 -2.86
N MET A 480 3.74 2.02 -3.82
CA MET A 480 4.28 1.18 -4.92
C MET A 480 5.37 1.92 -5.68
N LEU A 481 5.16 3.18 -6.04
CA LEU A 481 6.13 4.02 -6.73
C LEU A 481 7.42 4.18 -5.92
N LEU A 482 7.33 4.60 -4.66
CA LEU A 482 8.49 4.90 -3.81
C LEU A 482 9.22 3.67 -3.27
N THR A 483 8.63 2.48 -3.39
CA THR A 483 9.25 1.20 -3.00
C THR A 483 9.61 0.30 -4.18
N ASN A 484 9.40 0.77 -5.40
CA ASN A 484 9.59 -0.02 -6.63
C ASN A 484 8.83 -1.35 -6.59
N SER A 485 7.57 -1.31 -6.16
CA SER A 485 6.72 -2.48 -6.03
C SER A 485 5.74 -2.56 -7.20
N PRO A 486 5.76 -3.63 -8.02
CA PRO A 486 4.96 -3.70 -9.25
C PRO A 486 3.47 -3.95 -9.01
N ALA A 487 3.09 -4.57 -7.90
CA ALA A 487 1.72 -4.93 -7.59
C ALA A 487 1.23 -4.36 -6.25
N ILE A 488 -0.05 -4.03 -6.17
CA ILE A 488 -0.67 -3.50 -4.94
C ILE A 488 -0.55 -4.49 -3.77
N ARG A 489 -0.55 -5.80 -4.05
CA ARG A 489 -0.36 -6.85 -3.04
C ARG A 489 1.01 -6.84 -2.39
N ASP A 490 2.02 -6.28 -3.04
CA ASP A 490 3.37 -6.14 -2.48
C ASP A 490 3.42 -5.13 -1.35
N VAL A 491 2.55 -4.11 -1.40
CA VAL A 491 2.49 -3.01 -0.43
C VAL A 491 1.35 -3.13 0.57
N LEU A 492 0.52 -4.17 0.49
CA LEU A 492 -0.49 -4.54 1.48
C LEU A 492 0.03 -5.68 2.36
N LEU A 493 -0.06 -5.52 3.70
CA LEU A 493 0.37 -6.58 4.64
C LEU A 493 -0.43 -7.86 4.42
N PHE A 494 -1.75 -7.74 4.36
CA PHE A 494 -2.66 -8.86 4.16
C PHE A 494 -3.62 -8.54 3.01
N PRO A 495 -3.19 -8.74 1.74
CA PRO A 495 -4.04 -8.50 0.59
C PRO A 495 -5.18 -9.52 0.53
N THR A 496 -6.29 -9.13 -0.09
CA THR A 496 -7.38 -10.07 -0.37
C THR A 496 -6.89 -11.13 -1.36
N MET A 497 -7.13 -12.39 -1.04
CA MET A 497 -6.72 -13.53 -1.84
C MET A 497 -7.93 -14.44 -2.11
N LYS A 498 -8.00 -14.99 -3.33
CA LYS A 498 -9.01 -16.00 -3.65
C LYS A 498 -8.85 -17.22 -2.72
N SER A 499 -9.97 -17.79 -2.24
CA SER A 499 -9.96 -19.02 -1.42
C SER A 499 -9.30 -20.18 -2.17
N LEU A 500 -8.63 -21.06 -1.41
CA LEU A 500 -7.97 -22.25 -1.93
C LEU A 500 -8.93 -23.47 -2.02
N ASN A 501 -10.25 -23.25 -1.89
CA ASN A 501 -11.25 -24.31 -1.96
C ASN A 501 -11.47 -24.80 -3.39
#